data_6d1957db89a4e7b63745ae12e4c8832d
#
_entry.id   6d1957db89a4e7b63745ae12e4c8832d
#
_cell.length_a   1.000
_cell.length_b   1.000
_cell.length_c   1.000
_cell.angle_alpha   90.00
_cell.angle_beta   90.00
_cell.angle_gamma   90.00
#
_symmetry.space_group_name_H-M   'P 1'
#
loop_
_entity.id
_entity.type
_entity.pdbx_description
1 polymer ?
#
loop_
_entity_poly.entity_id
_entity_poly.type
_entity_poly.pdbx_seq_one_letter_code
_entity_poly.pdbx_strand_id
1 'polypeptide(L)'
;MSQPIISAQRFFSNYILRNLYKFIYKYSHPKSYKHNRRYWPYYQVERSPDGDLQKIYFKKQLIVDNSQLNFSPNRKCMLIATGPSVHQLETSYLQRSDIDYIGVNGAIALSGVKFKYYVIIDHNFTNNRFDLIENVLKTSFCTLFTTPRCLDLILRKIKLENIKDNSIKLIEFNFK
;
A
#
# COMPACT_ATOMS: atom_id res chain seq x y z
N MET A 1 -17.84 1.60 16.90
CA MET A 1 -18.06 2.78 16.01
C MET A 1 -17.81 2.32 14.57
N SER A 2 -18.86 2.25 13.75
CA SER A 2 -18.76 1.88 12.34
C SER A 2 -17.93 2.91 11.58
N GLN A 3 -16.92 2.46 10.89
CA GLN A 3 -16.03 3.36 10.17
C GLN A 3 -16.76 4.03 9.01
N PRO A 4 -16.59 5.34 8.80
CA PRO A 4 -17.30 6.11 7.76
C PRO A 4 -17.04 5.62 6.32
N ILE A 5 -16.00 4.81 6.10
CA ILE A 5 -15.63 4.21 4.82
C ILE A 5 -16.71 3.25 4.30
N ILE A 6 -17.45 2.54 5.18
CA ILE A 6 -18.49 1.59 4.76
C ILE A 6 -19.71 2.33 4.16
N SER A 7 -20.05 3.47 4.72
CA SER A 7 -21.15 4.29 4.18
C SER A 7 -20.83 4.88 2.81
N ALA A 8 -19.56 5.21 2.59
CA ALA A 8 -19.06 5.75 1.35
C ALA A 8 -19.05 4.73 0.20
N GLN A 9 -18.69 3.49 0.45
CA GLN A 9 -18.75 2.47 -0.60
C GLN A 9 -20.19 2.22 -1.05
N ARG A 10 -21.17 2.23 -0.12
CA ARG A 10 -22.58 2.16 -0.47
C ARG A 10 -23.01 3.36 -1.31
N PHE A 11 -22.54 4.56 -0.96
CA PHE A 11 -22.81 5.77 -1.73
C PHE A 11 -22.24 5.68 -3.16
N PHE A 12 -21.00 5.25 -3.31
CA PHE A 12 -20.36 5.13 -4.63
C PHE A 12 -20.66 3.83 -5.39
N SER A 13 -21.35 2.88 -4.79
CA SER A 13 -21.91 1.72 -5.51
C SER A 13 -23.10 2.13 -6.39
N ASN A 14 -23.80 3.22 -6.04
CA ASN A 14 -24.87 3.75 -6.86
C ASN A 14 -24.29 4.43 -8.12
N TYR A 15 -24.71 3.96 -9.30
CA TYR A 15 -24.25 4.45 -10.60
C TYR A 15 -24.44 5.97 -10.79
N ILE A 16 -25.61 6.49 -10.38
CA ILE A 16 -25.95 7.91 -10.52
C ILE A 16 -25.06 8.78 -9.63
N LEU A 17 -24.94 8.41 -8.36
CA LEU A 17 -24.11 9.13 -7.39
C LEU A 17 -22.63 9.11 -7.78
N ARG A 18 -22.16 7.98 -8.31
CA ARG A 18 -20.79 7.85 -8.82
C ARG A 18 -20.53 8.77 -10.02
N ASN A 19 -21.48 8.90 -10.95
CA ASN A 19 -21.33 9.77 -12.11
C ASN A 19 -21.44 11.25 -11.73
N LEU A 20 -22.34 11.61 -10.82
CA LEU A 20 -22.44 12.95 -10.27
C LEU A 20 -21.12 13.35 -9.56
N TYR A 21 -20.56 12.46 -8.76
CA TYR A 21 -19.25 12.64 -8.14
C TYR A 21 -18.13 12.89 -9.16
N LYS A 22 -18.06 12.06 -10.22
CA LYS A 22 -17.07 12.23 -11.29
C LYS A 22 -17.20 13.57 -11.98
N PHE A 23 -18.44 14.01 -12.20
CA PHE A 23 -18.74 15.32 -12.80
C PHE A 23 -18.27 16.45 -11.88
N ILE A 24 -18.68 16.47 -10.63
CA ILE A 24 -18.29 17.49 -9.65
C ILE A 24 -16.76 17.56 -9.54
N TYR A 25 -16.09 16.42 -9.40
CA TYR A 25 -14.63 16.35 -9.28
C TYR A 25 -13.92 16.91 -10.54
N LYS A 26 -14.44 16.61 -11.72
CA LYS A 26 -13.88 17.10 -13.01
C LYS A 26 -13.83 18.63 -13.11
N TYR A 27 -14.85 19.30 -12.55
CA TYR A 27 -14.98 20.75 -12.66
C TYR A 27 -14.49 21.51 -11.44
N SER A 28 -14.38 20.87 -10.29
CA SER A 28 -13.93 21.49 -9.04
C SER A 28 -12.42 21.38 -8.80
N HIS A 29 -11.71 20.53 -9.56
CA HIS A 29 -10.28 20.30 -9.37
C HIS A 29 -9.49 20.53 -10.66
N PRO A 30 -8.24 21.01 -10.56
CA PRO A 30 -7.33 21.14 -11.70
C PRO A 30 -7.12 19.80 -12.43
N LYS A 31 -6.83 19.84 -13.72
CA LYS A 31 -6.60 18.63 -14.55
C LYS A 31 -5.48 17.75 -14.01
N SER A 32 -4.46 18.35 -13.39
CA SER A 32 -3.35 17.66 -12.71
C SER A 32 -3.79 16.74 -11.57
N TYR A 33 -4.95 17.01 -10.95
CA TYR A 33 -5.49 16.22 -9.85
C TYR A 33 -6.44 15.10 -10.26
N LYS A 34 -6.58 14.80 -11.56
CA LYS A 34 -7.54 13.77 -12.02
C LYS A 34 -7.31 12.39 -11.37
N HIS A 35 -6.09 12.05 -10.97
CA HIS A 35 -5.76 10.80 -10.30
C HIS A 35 -6.19 10.78 -8.84
N ASN A 36 -6.36 11.94 -8.20
CA ASN A 36 -6.74 12.04 -6.78
C ASN A 36 -8.18 11.63 -6.52
N ARG A 37 -9.05 11.57 -7.53
CA ARG A 37 -10.46 11.15 -7.34
C ARG A 37 -10.62 9.74 -6.75
N ARG A 38 -9.56 8.91 -6.79
CA ARG A 38 -9.57 7.59 -6.13
C ARG A 38 -9.51 7.69 -4.62
N TYR A 39 -8.98 8.80 -4.12
CA TYR A 39 -8.73 9.05 -2.71
C TYR A 39 -9.80 9.94 -2.07
N TRP A 40 -10.41 10.80 -2.87
CA TRP A 40 -11.40 11.76 -2.39
C TRP A 40 -12.77 11.07 -2.11
N PRO A 41 -13.57 11.51 -1.10
CA PRO A 41 -13.31 12.61 -0.16
C PRO A 41 -12.57 12.20 1.12
N TYR A 42 -12.13 10.97 1.25
CA TYR A 42 -11.61 10.40 2.50
C TYR A 42 -10.16 10.72 2.77
N TYR A 43 -9.39 10.86 1.71
CA TYR A 43 -7.96 11.08 1.77
C TYR A 43 -7.63 12.45 1.22
N GLN A 44 -6.79 13.20 1.92
CA GLN A 44 -6.09 14.34 1.37
C GLN A 44 -4.78 13.86 0.75
N VAL A 45 -4.47 14.32 -0.45
CA VAL A 45 -3.30 13.89 -1.22
C VAL A 45 -2.45 15.10 -1.58
N GLU A 46 -1.18 15.04 -1.22
CA GLU A 46 -0.17 16.00 -1.66
C GLU A 46 0.65 15.38 -2.78
N ARG A 47 0.91 16.17 -3.84
CA ARG A 47 1.71 15.78 -4.99
C ARG A 47 2.85 16.76 -5.21
N SER A 48 3.94 16.28 -5.85
CA SER A 48 5.00 17.13 -6.38
C SER A 48 4.48 17.98 -7.55
N PRO A 49 5.23 19.04 -7.95
CA PRO A 49 4.92 19.77 -9.18
C PRO A 49 4.82 18.89 -10.42
N ASP A 50 5.60 17.80 -10.47
CA ASP A 50 5.61 16.82 -11.57
C ASP A 50 4.44 15.83 -11.51
N GLY A 51 3.61 15.92 -10.47
CA GLY A 51 2.42 15.09 -10.30
C GLY A 51 2.63 13.80 -9.51
N ASP A 52 3.83 13.53 -9.01
CA ASP A 52 4.13 12.35 -8.22
C ASP A 52 3.48 12.41 -6.83
N LEU A 53 2.95 11.28 -6.39
CA LEU A 53 2.35 11.14 -5.07
C LEU A 53 3.41 11.28 -3.98
N GLN A 54 3.26 12.30 -3.13
CA GLN A 54 4.16 12.53 -2.01
C GLN A 54 3.55 12.05 -0.69
N LYS A 55 2.40 12.59 -0.30
CA LYS A 55 1.80 12.30 1.01
C LYS A 55 0.32 12.00 0.90
N ILE A 56 -0.16 11.13 1.79
CA ILE A 56 -1.60 10.88 1.97
C ILE A 56 -1.94 11.02 3.45
N TYR A 57 -3.01 11.77 3.69
CA TYR A 57 -3.60 11.95 5.01
C TYR A 57 -4.99 11.31 5.05
N PHE A 58 -5.29 10.66 6.15
CA PHE A 58 -6.61 10.17 6.49
C PHE A 58 -7.07 10.83 7.78
N LYS A 59 -8.22 11.52 7.77
CA LYS A 59 -8.72 12.30 8.90
C LYS A 59 -7.66 13.27 9.47
N LYS A 60 -6.93 13.97 8.60
CA LYS A 60 -5.84 14.89 8.92
C LYS A 60 -4.58 14.24 9.53
N GLN A 61 -4.54 12.92 9.67
CA GLN A 61 -3.38 12.19 10.13
C GLN A 61 -2.57 11.67 8.93
N LEU A 62 -1.28 11.94 8.91
CA LEU A 62 -0.37 11.42 7.88
C LEU A 62 -0.28 9.89 8.00
N ILE A 63 -0.57 9.19 6.91
CA ILE A 63 -0.54 7.73 6.84
C ILE A 63 0.46 7.19 5.83
N VAL A 64 0.78 7.97 4.81
CA VAL A 64 1.79 7.62 3.79
C VAL A 64 2.65 8.84 3.51
N ASP A 65 3.95 8.62 3.52
CA ASP A 65 4.93 9.60 3.08
C ASP A 65 5.88 8.95 2.06
N ASN A 66 5.63 9.19 0.78
CA ASN A 66 6.47 8.71 -0.31
C ASN A 66 7.71 9.58 -0.54
N SER A 67 7.77 10.79 0.03
CA SER A 67 8.91 11.70 -0.15
C SER A 67 10.21 11.17 0.49
N GLN A 68 10.08 10.26 1.45
CA GLN A 68 11.20 9.67 2.19
C GLN A 68 11.55 8.27 1.69
N LEU A 69 11.61 8.07 0.39
CA LEU A 69 12.08 6.80 -0.19
C LEU A 69 13.61 6.77 -0.23
N ASN A 70 14.21 6.22 0.81
CA ASN A 70 15.65 6.04 0.88
C ASN A 70 16.02 4.62 0.45
N PHE A 71 16.37 4.43 -0.81
CA PHE A 71 17.02 3.23 -1.29
C PHE A 71 18.53 3.38 -1.18
N SER A 72 19.19 2.37 -0.64
CA SER A 72 20.66 2.32 -0.66
C SER A 72 21.10 1.87 -2.07
N PRO A 73 21.69 2.75 -2.91
CA PRO A 73 21.89 2.47 -4.34
C PRO A 73 22.87 1.32 -4.61
N ASN A 74 23.68 0.95 -3.62
CA ASN A 74 24.74 -0.05 -3.78
C ASN A 74 24.40 -1.42 -3.13
N ARG A 75 23.16 -1.63 -2.65
CA ARG A 75 22.79 -2.91 -2.06
C ARG A 75 22.15 -3.83 -3.10
N LYS A 76 22.53 -5.10 -3.04
CA LYS A 76 21.85 -6.14 -3.82
C LYS A 76 20.44 -6.36 -3.25
N CYS A 77 19.48 -6.61 -4.13
CA CYS A 77 18.11 -6.95 -3.74
C CYS A 77 17.73 -8.33 -4.26
N MET A 78 17.04 -9.12 -3.44
CA MET A 78 16.45 -10.39 -3.84
C MET A 78 14.94 -10.33 -3.68
N LEU A 79 14.25 -10.50 -4.80
CA LEU A 79 12.78 -10.60 -4.81
C LEU A 79 12.37 -12.06 -4.57
N ILE A 80 11.57 -12.29 -3.54
CA ILE A 80 11.03 -13.60 -3.17
C ILE A 80 9.53 -13.62 -3.44
N ALA A 81 9.12 -14.40 -4.42
CA ALA A 81 7.72 -14.66 -4.77
C ALA A 81 7.26 -16.02 -4.22
N THR A 82 5.94 -16.25 -4.20
CA THR A 82 5.31 -17.44 -3.61
C THR A 82 5.12 -18.61 -4.60
N GLY A 83 6.13 -18.89 -5.42
CA GLY A 83 6.10 -20.09 -6.26
C GLY A 83 6.42 -21.37 -5.46
N PRO A 84 5.99 -22.56 -5.93
CA PRO A 84 6.30 -23.84 -5.27
C PRO A 84 7.80 -24.08 -5.08
N SER A 85 8.63 -23.57 -5.99
CA SER A 85 10.09 -23.67 -5.96
C SER A 85 10.76 -22.90 -4.81
N VAL A 86 10.05 -21.97 -4.17
CA VAL A 86 10.62 -21.18 -3.08
C VAL A 86 11.01 -22.03 -1.87
N HIS A 87 10.32 -23.16 -1.67
CA HIS A 87 10.66 -24.13 -0.61
C HIS A 87 11.93 -24.94 -0.88
N GLN A 88 12.46 -24.86 -2.10
CA GLN A 88 13.71 -25.53 -2.51
C GLN A 88 14.93 -24.62 -2.33
N LEU A 89 14.72 -23.34 -1.96
CA LEU A 89 15.82 -22.43 -1.71
C LEU A 89 16.56 -22.82 -0.44
N GLU A 90 17.87 -22.96 -0.56
CA GLU A 90 18.74 -23.17 0.59
C GLU A 90 18.67 -21.99 1.55
N THR A 91 18.61 -22.27 2.84
CA THR A 91 18.55 -21.25 3.91
C THR A 91 19.71 -20.26 3.85
N SER A 92 20.88 -20.71 3.35
CA SER A 92 22.07 -19.87 3.14
C SER A 92 21.81 -18.65 2.25
N TYR A 93 20.94 -18.78 1.23
CA TYR A 93 20.56 -17.67 0.36
C TYR A 93 19.56 -16.71 1.02
N LEU A 94 18.82 -17.15 2.03
CA LEU A 94 17.74 -16.39 2.68
C LEU A 94 18.20 -15.60 3.91
N GLN A 95 19.47 -15.75 4.33
CA GLN A 95 20.00 -15.13 5.54
C GLN A 95 21.24 -14.24 5.30
N ARG A 96 21.48 -13.82 4.08
CA ARG A 96 22.64 -12.99 3.74
C ARG A 96 22.44 -11.55 4.21
N SER A 97 23.43 -11.00 4.90
CA SER A 97 23.41 -9.62 5.41
C SER A 97 23.69 -8.55 4.35
N ASP A 98 24.31 -8.93 3.21
CA ASP A 98 24.63 -8.04 2.09
C ASP A 98 23.47 -7.87 1.09
N ILE A 99 22.34 -8.57 1.30
CA ILE A 99 21.16 -8.57 0.43
C ILE A 99 19.95 -7.96 1.18
N ASP A 100 19.24 -7.06 0.53
CA ASP A 100 17.93 -6.59 0.97
C ASP A 100 16.84 -7.48 0.36
N TYR A 101 16.05 -8.14 1.20
CA TYR A 101 14.98 -9.03 0.74
C TYR A 101 13.69 -8.28 0.53
N ILE A 102 13.07 -8.55 -0.62
CA ILE A 102 11.77 -8.01 -1.03
C ILE A 102 10.77 -9.17 -1.07
N GLY A 103 9.78 -9.17 -0.22
CA GLY A 103 8.72 -10.18 -0.23
C GLY A 103 7.51 -9.75 -1.06
N VAL A 104 6.82 -10.72 -1.67
CA VAL A 104 5.58 -10.48 -2.42
C VAL A 104 4.49 -11.45 -1.95
N ASN A 105 3.28 -10.94 -1.74
CA ASN A 105 2.09 -11.71 -1.37
C ASN A 105 2.31 -12.65 -0.16
N GLY A 106 2.31 -13.95 -0.33
CA GLY A 106 2.44 -14.94 0.75
C GLY A 106 3.85 -15.23 1.23
N ALA A 107 4.89 -14.57 0.69
CA ALA A 107 6.29 -14.84 1.06
C ALA A 107 6.61 -14.64 2.55
N ILE A 108 5.77 -13.89 3.29
CA ILE A 108 5.91 -13.71 4.75
C ILE A 108 5.77 -15.02 5.52
N ALA A 109 5.18 -16.05 4.93
CA ALA A 109 5.08 -17.37 5.53
C ALA A 109 6.42 -18.14 5.55
N LEU A 110 7.44 -17.67 4.82
CA LEU A 110 8.77 -18.27 4.85
C LEU A 110 9.48 -17.92 6.16
N SER A 111 9.87 -18.96 6.88
CA SER A 111 10.66 -18.81 8.10
C SER A 111 12.10 -18.38 7.79
N GLY A 112 12.68 -17.58 8.67
CA GLY A 112 14.09 -17.21 8.63
C GLY A 112 14.48 -16.08 7.69
N VAL A 113 13.54 -15.49 6.93
CA VAL A 113 13.78 -14.34 6.05
C VAL A 113 13.40 -13.05 6.76
N LYS A 114 14.31 -12.08 6.82
CA LYS A 114 14.03 -10.72 7.28
C LYS A 114 13.75 -9.83 6.08
N PHE A 115 12.47 -9.63 5.77
CA PHE A 115 12.08 -8.76 4.68
C PHE A 115 12.26 -7.28 5.08
N LYS A 116 13.07 -6.55 4.32
CA LYS A 116 13.21 -5.09 4.43
C LYS A 116 12.09 -4.36 3.70
N TYR A 117 11.66 -4.93 2.58
CA TYR A 117 10.59 -4.40 1.74
C TYR A 117 9.55 -5.48 1.49
N TYR A 118 8.30 -5.07 1.41
CA TYR A 118 7.20 -5.98 1.09
C TYR A 118 6.26 -5.35 0.08
N VAL A 119 5.79 -6.11 -0.91
CA VAL A 119 4.93 -5.61 -1.98
C VAL A 119 3.61 -6.37 -1.98
N ILE A 120 2.50 -5.67 -1.78
CA ILE A 120 1.14 -6.21 -1.84
C ILE A 120 0.29 -5.32 -2.72
N ILE A 121 -0.02 -5.78 -3.92
CA ILE A 121 -0.80 -5.04 -4.93
C ILE A 121 -2.12 -5.71 -5.28
N ASP A 122 -2.29 -6.99 -4.95
CA ASP A 122 -3.51 -7.74 -5.20
C ASP A 122 -4.52 -7.55 -4.07
N HIS A 123 -5.64 -6.92 -4.40
CA HIS A 123 -6.71 -6.66 -3.44
C HIS A 123 -7.47 -7.93 -3.02
N ASN A 124 -7.55 -8.96 -3.87
CA ASN A 124 -8.14 -10.24 -3.50
C ASN A 124 -7.28 -10.96 -2.47
N PHE A 125 -5.96 -10.97 -2.68
CA PHE A 125 -5.01 -11.45 -1.69
C PHE A 125 -5.14 -10.66 -0.38
N THR A 126 -5.18 -9.33 -0.45
CA THR A 126 -5.35 -8.46 0.72
C THR A 126 -6.62 -8.77 1.52
N ASN A 127 -7.71 -9.09 0.84
CA ASN A 127 -8.98 -9.39 1.49
C ASN A 127 -9.00 -10.80 2.11
N ASN A 128 -8.49 -11.81 1.39
CA ASN A 128 -8.62 -13.22 1.72
C ASN A 128 -7.51 -13.72 2.65
N ARG A 129 -6.32 -13.11 2.61
CA ARG A 129 -5.16 -13.48 3.42
C ARG A 129 -4.68 -12.33 4.29
N PHE A 130 -5.65 -11.70 4.96
CA PHE A 130 -5.36 -10.58 5.84
C PHE A 130 -4.46 -10.96 7.03
N ASP A 131 -4.52 -12.20 7.46
CA ASP A 131 -3.64 -12.81 8.45
C ASP A 131 -2.15 -12.60 8.11
N LEU A 132 -1.78 -12.81 6.85
CA LEU A 132 -0.40 -12.61 6.38
C LEU A 132 -0.01 -11.13 6.31
N ILE A 133 -0.96 -10.27 5.94
CA ILE A 133 -0.72 -8.82 5.90
C ILE A 133 -0.50 -8.27 7.31
N GLU A 134 -1.28 -8.72 8.26
CA GLU A 134 -1.10 -8.36 9.66
C GLU A 134 0.29 -8.75 10.17
N ASN A 135 0.81 -9.91 9.77
CA ASN A 135 2.16 -10.33 10.08
C ASN A 135 3.21 -9.40 9.48
N VAL A 136 3.05 -8.94 8.22
CA VAL A 136 3.93 -7.94 7.62
C VAL A 136 3.90 -6.63 8.42
N LEU A 137 2.71 -6.17 8.80
CA LEU A 137 2.53 -4.92 9.54
C LEU A 137 3.06 -4.99 10.97
N LYS A 138 3.09 -6.18 11.59
CA LYS A 138 3.69 -6.42 12.91
C LYS A 138 5.21 -6.59 12.86
N THR A 139 5.77 -6.82 11.66
CA THR A 139 7.22 -6.97 11.47
C THR A 139 7.86 -5.58 11.52
N SER A 140 8.61 -5.28 12.57
CA SER A 140 9.34 -4.03 12.70
C SER A 140 10.35 -3.86 11.56
N PHE A 141 10.51 -2.62 11.10
CA PHE A 141 11.47 -2.22 10.05
C PHE A 141 11.16 -2.70 8.61
N CYS A 142 9.98 -3.24 8.36
CA CYS A 142 9.56 -3.60 7.01
C CYS A 142 8.80 -2.43 6.36
N THR A 143 9.22 -2.01 5.16
CA THR A 143 8.48 -1.02 4.36
C THR A 143 7.48 -1.75 3.47
N LEU A 144 6.19 -1.48 3.67
CA LEU A 144 5.11 -2.04 2.85
C LEU A 144 4.80 -1.15 1.65
N PHE A 145 5.02 -1.66 0.44
CA PHE A 145 4.57 -1.06 -0.80
C PHE A 145 3.20 -1.64 -1.18
N THR A 146 2.22 -0.78 -1.38
CA THR A 146 0.86 -1.24 -1.67
C THR A 146 0.12 -0.27 -2.59
N THR A 147 -1.06 -0.67 -3.09
CA THR A 147 -1.92 0.19 -3.90
C THR A 147 -2.95 0.93 -3.03
N PRO A 148 -3.56 2.01 -3.53
CA PRO A 148 -4.63 2.71 -2.81
C PRO A 148 -5.79 1.80 -2.41
N ARG A 149 -6.12 0.83 -3.26
CA ARG A 149 -7.21 -0.11 -3.01
C ARG A 149 -6.87 -1.09 -1.88
N CYS A 150 -5.64 -1.60 -1.88
CA CYS A 150 -5.17 -2.47 -0.80
C CYS A 150 -5.04 -1.69 0.52
N LEU A 151 -4.53 -0.45 0.48
CA LEU A 151 -4.46 0.41 1.66
C LEU A 151 -5.85 0.63 2.28
N ASP A 152 -6.87 0.91 1.46
CA ASP A 152 -8.23 1.08 1.94
C ASP A 152 -8.76 -0.18 2.66
N LEU A 153 -8.47 -1.37 2.13
CA LEU A 153 -8.81 -2.64 2.78
C LEU A 153 -8.06 -2.84 4.10
N ILE A 154 -6.78 -2.49 4.15
CA ILE A 154 -5.96 -2.57 5.37
C ILE A 154 -6.53 -1.65 6.45
N LEU A 155 -6.78 -0.37 6.13
CA LEU A 155 -7.31 0.62 7.07
C LEU A 155 -8.71 0.32 7.60
N ARG A 156 -9.47 -0.56 6.95
CA ARG A 156 -10.76 -1.06 7.47
C ARG A 156 -10.62 -2.09 8.56
N LYS A 157 -9.54 -2.84 8.54
CA LYS A 157 -9.32 -3.98 9.41
C LYS A 157 -8.37 -3.69 10.56
N ILE A 158 -7.47 -2.72 10.39
CA ILE A 158 -6.45 -2.34 11.38
C ILE A 158 -6.67 -0.89 11.80
N LYS A 159 -6.51 -0.63 13.10
CA LYS A 159 -6.47 0.74 13.61
C LYS A 159 -5.14 1.41 13.22
N LEU A 160 -5.19 2.71 12.91
CA LEU A 160 -4.02 3.49 12.49
C LEU A 160 -2.86 3.45 13.51
N GLU A 161 -3.17 3.39 14.78
CA GLU A 161 -2.18 3.28 15.86
C GLU A 161 -1.31 2.02 15.76
N ASN A 162 -1.82 0.94 15.15
CA ASN A 162 -1.10 -0.32 14.96
C ASN A 162 -0.22 -0.31 13.69
N ILE A 163 -0.26 0.75 12.90
CA ILE A 163 0.50 0.90 11.64
C ILE A 163 1.71 1.85 11.83
N LYS A 164 1.83 2.48 12.99
CA LYS A 164 2.78 3.58 13.24
C LYS A 164 4.25 3.22 13.02
N ASP A 165 4.64 1.98 13.25
CA ASP A 165 6.04 1.56 13.18
C ASP A 165 6.44 1.04 11.79
N ASN A 166 5.47 0.91 10.88
CA ASN A 166 5.70 0.43 9.54
C ASN A 166 5.55 1.56 8.53
N SER A 167 6.60 1.78 7.76
CA SER A 167 6.57 2.71 6.64
C SER A 167 5.68 2.13 5.53
N ILE A 168 4.51 2.73 5.30
CA ILE A 168 3.66 2.39 4.15
C ILE A 168 3.98 3.34 3.00
N LYS A 169 4.22 2.79 1.83
CA LYS A 169 4.46 3.51 0.57
C LYS A 169 3.41 3.11 -0.46
N LEU A 170 2.91 4.06 -1.22
CA LEU A 170 1.94 3.75 -2.27
C LEU A 170 2.57 3.68 -3.64
N ILE A 171 2.18 2.64 -4.37
CA ILE A 171 2.46 2.47 -5.79
C ILE A 171 1.22 2.91 -6.57
N GLU A 172 1.38 3.90 -7.42
CA GLU A 172 0.36 4.27 -8.40
C GLU A 172 0.74 3.72 -9.77
N PHE A 173 -0.15 2.93 -10.34
CA PHE A 173 -0.04 2.55 -11.74
C PHE A 173 -0.67 3.65 -12.59
N ASN A 174 0.16 4.55 -13.07
CA ASN A 174 -0.23 5.55 -14.05
C ASN A 174 -0.04 4.94 -15.44
N PHE A 175 -1.08 4.33 -15.97
CA PHE A 175 -1.12 4.06 -17.41
C PHE A 175 -1.31 5.41 -18.11
N LYS A 176 -0.23 5.88 -18.73
CA LYS A 176 -0.29 7.03 -19.64
C LYS A 176 -1.02 6.65 -20.91
#